data_7e5b7087d8607f668781f7a8d803fc6d
#
_entry.id   7e5b7087d8607f668781f7a8d803fc6d
#
_cell.length_a   1.000
_cell.length_b   1.000
_cell.length_c   1.000
_cell.angle_alpha   90.00
_cell.angle_beta   90.00
_cell.angle_gamma   90.00
#
_symmetry.space_group_name_H-M   'P 1'
#
loop_
_entity.id
_entity.type
_entity.pdbx_description
1 polymer ?
#
loop_
_entity_poly.entity_id
_entity_poly.type
_entity_poly.pdbx_seq_one_letter_code
_entity_poly.pdbx_strand_id
1 'polypeptide(L)'
;VRTYTATDECGNESTFEQILDLVDTTAPVLTVPADYTVTADADCSADVSTAAAGEATATDNCDVEVDITSSDSEWTYTCDGDDNDTEGTRTLTRTWTATDDCDNATSLDQTITVTDDTAPMGAASDDSVSCEDYDASTEYGSHSESDNCDSDVAVTWVNVEDFNIEGTGCYSVRREYTFTDDCGNSSTAEQVVTVFDNVAPVLTNDLEVLISCDEYPNAIIY
;
A
#
# COMPACT_ATOMS: atom_id res chain seq x y z
N VAL A 1 40.08 -44.63 18.77
CA VAL A 1 40.96 -45.31 19.74
C VAL A 1 42.13 -45.91 18.99
N ARG A 2 43.34 -45.70 19.50
CA ARG A 2 44.58 -46.35 19.03
C ARG A 2 45.08 -47.27 20.12
N THR A 3 45.27 -48.56 19.80
CA THR A 3 45.86 -49.52 20.72
C THR A 3 47.33 -49.71 20.42
N TYR A 4 48.17 -49.50 21.41
CA TYR A 4 49.60 -49.78 21.36
C TYR A 4 49.86 -51.10 22.14
N THR A 5 50.58 -52.02 21.51
CA THR A 5 50.97 -53.26 22.14
C THR A 5 52.50 -53.33 22.23
N ALA A 6 53.01 -53.54 23.38
CA ALA A 6 54.41 -53.83 23.61
C ALA A 6 54.58 -55.31 23.98
N THR A 7 55.49 -56.01 23.29
CA THR A 7 55.82 -57.42 23.51
C THR A 7 57.28 -57.56 23.88
N ASP A 8 57.59 -58.25 24.95
CA ASP A 8 58.95 -58.55 25.34
C ASP A 8 59.54 -59.78 24.61
N GLU A 9 60.78 -60.04 24.77
CA GLU A 9 61.49 -61.21 24.12
C GLU A 9 60.94 -62.55 24.59
N CYS A 10 60.24 -62.60 25.71
CA CYS A 10 59.60 -63.77 26.25
C CYS A 10 58.16 -63.99 25.78
N GLY A 11 57.64 -63.02 24.96
CA GLY A 11 56.30 -63.05 24.42
C GLY A 11 55.21 -62.48 25.38
N ASN A 12 55.58 -61.83 26.48
CA ASN A 12 54.63 -61.11 27.32
C ASN A 12 54.18 -59.80 26.67
N GLU A 13 52.87 -59.55 26.67
CA GLU A 13 52.29 -58.37 26.04
C GLU A 13 51.67 -57.43 27.08
N SER A 14 51.83 -56.15 26.84
CA SER A 14 51.03 -55.10 27.49
C SER A 14 50.41 -54.21 26.44
N THR A 15 49.20 -53.74 26.68
CA THR A 15 48.46 -52.87 25.80
C THR A 15 48.12 -51.55 26.48
N PHE A 16 48.16 -50.47 25.69
CA PHE A 16 47.75 -49.14 26.08
C PHE A 16 46.80 -48.59 25.01
N GLU A 17 45.66 -48.07 25.43
CA GLU A 17 44.72 -47.42 24.54
C GLU A 17 44.87 -45.90 24.64
N GLN A 18 45.02 -45.26 23.51
CA GLN A 18 44.91 -43.83 23.35
C GLN A 18 43.56 -43.48 22.75
N ILE A 19 42.77 -42.68 23.47
CA ILE A 19 41.55 -42.10 22.97
C ILE A 19 41.94 -40.84 22.19
N LEU A 20 41.42 -40.72 20.97
CA LEU A 20 41.50 -39.54 20.14
C LEU A 20 40.05 -39.03 20.01
N ASP A 21 39.77 -37.89 20.61
CA ASP A 21 38.52 -37.18 20.41
C ASP A 21 38.68 -36.22 19.24
N LEU A 22 37.81 -36.32 18.27
CA LEU A 22 37.73 -35.35 17.17
C LEU A 22 36.58 -34.40 17.55
N VAL A 23 36.93 -33.11 17.66
CA VAL A 23 36.00 -32.07 18.05
C VAL A 23 35.95 -31.09 16.91
N ASP A 24 34.74 -30.79 16.45
CA ASP A 24 34.51 -29.67 15.54
C ASP A 24 34.11 -28.41 16.33
N THR A 25 34.74 -27.31 16.00
CA THR A 25 34.50 -25.98 16.59
C THR A 25 34.30 -24.90 15.53
N THR A 26 34.10 -25.31 14.29
CA THR A 26 33.93 -24.43 13.15
C THR A 26 32.47 -24.33 12.83
N ALA A 27 31.91 -23.13 12.82
CA ALA A 27 30.52 -22.95 12.46
C ALA A 27 30.34 -23.05 10.92
N PRO A 28 29.15 -23.49 10.46
CA PRO A 28 28.83 -23.59 9.05
C PRO A 28 28.94 -22.27 8.30
N VAL A 29 29.33 -22.34 7.03
CA VAL A 29 29.28 -21.22 6.10
C VAL A 29 27.89 -21.14 5.49
N LEU A 30 27.09 -20.16 5.95
CA LEU A 30 25.71 -19.91 5.51
C LEU A 30 25.70 -18.95 4.33
N THR A 31 24.85 -19.23 3.34
CA THR A 31 24.51 -18.33 2.23
C THR A 31 23.01 -18.14 2.20
N VAL A 32 22.55 -16.90 2.40
CA VAL A 32 21.12 -16.55 2.38
C VAL A 32 20.70 -16.03 1.01
N PRO A 33 19.41 -16.13 0.65
CA PRO A 33 18.88 -15.50 -0.55
C PRO A 33 19.06 -13.98 -0.49
N ALA A 34 19.03 -13.34 -1.66
CA ALA A 34 18.96 -11.87 -1.73
C ALA A 34 17.66 -11.37 -1.07
N ASP A 35 17.63 -10.10 -0.67
CA ASP A 35 16.44 -9.43 -0.22
C ASP A 35 15.31 -9.59 -1.26
N TYR A 36 14.09 -9.79 -0.77
CA TYR A 36 12.93 -10.09 -1.59
C TYR A 36 11.91 -8.96 -1.49
N THR A 37 11.49 -8.43 -2.63
CA THR A 37 10.42 -7.41 -2.71
C THR A 37 9.32 -7.92 -3.62
N VAL A 38 8.08 -7.79 -3.18
CA VAL A 38 6.88 -8.19 -3.90
C VAL A 38 5.77 -7.18 -3.67
N THR A 39 4.97 -6.92 -4.71
CA THR A 39 3.77 -6.08 -4.60
C THR A 39 2.63 -6.85 -3.94
N ALA A 40 1.88 -6.16 -3.08
CA ALA A 40 0.66 -6.68 -2.46
C ALA A 40 -0.41 -6.99 -3.52
N ASP A 41 -1.17 -8.04 -3.30
CA ASP A 41 -2.30 -8.41 -4.14
C ASP A 41 -3.59 -7.65 -3.76
N ALA A 42 -4.71 -8.04 -4.37
CA ALA A 42 -6.00 -7.38 -4.17
C ALA A 42 -6.55 -7.49 -2.74
N ASP A 43 -6.01 -8.39 -1.91
CA ASP A 43 -6.39 -8.58 -0.50
C ASP A 43 -5.29 -8.05 0.44
N CYS A 44 -4.40 -7.17 -0.05
CA CYS A 44 -3.21 -6.68 0.65
C CYS A 44 -2.28 -7.79 1.14
N SER A 45 -2.27 -8.94 0.49
CA SER A 45 -1.41 -10.07 0.83
C SER A 45 -0.29 -10.28 -0.20
N ALA A 46 0.69 -11.10 0.15
CA ALA A 46 1.74 -11.52 -0.77
C ALA A 46 2.32 -12.86 -0.34
N ASP A 47 2.80 -13.64 -1.30
CA ASP A 47 3.53 -14.87 -0.99
C ASP A 47 4.97 -14.56 -0.60
N VAL A 48 5.24 -14.65 0.70
CA VAL A 48 6.57 -14.47 1.31
C VAL A 48 7.16 -15.79 1.81
N SER A 49 6.61 -16.91 1.39
CA SER A 49 7.14 -18.23 1.71
C SER A 49 8.60 -18.39 1.25
N THR A 50 9.31 -19.34 1.81
CA THR A 50 10.68 -19.65 1.38
C THR A 50 10.73 -20.11 -0.08
N ALA A 51 9.65 -20.70 -0.58
CA ALA A 51 9.54 -21.09 -1.99
C ALA A 51 9.52 -19.87 -2.94
N ALA A 52 8.92 -18.75 -2.49
CA ALA A 52 8.88 -17.50 -3.27
C ALA A 52 10.10 -16.62 -3.02
N ALA A 53 10.48 -16.42 -1.75
CA ALA A 53 11.57 -15.54 -1.33
C ALA A 53 12.97 -16.18 -1.43
N GLY A 54 13.05 -17.48 -1.75
CA GLY A 54 14.28 -18.25 -1.86
C GLY A 54 14.61 -19.04 -0.60
N GLU A 55 15.52 -20.02 -0.74
CA GLU A 55 15.99 -20.87 0.33
C GLU A 55 17.49 -20.64 0.59
N ALA A 56 17.88 -20.69 1.85
CA ALA A 56 19.28 -20.60 2.24
C ALA A 56 20.01 -21.92 1.99
N THR A 57 21.33 -21.85 1.82
CA THR A 57 22.21 -23.00 1.71
C THR A 57 23.38 -22.88 2.68
N ALA A 58 23.86 -24.01 3.20
CA ALA A 58 25.04 -24.01 4.06
C ALA A 58 26.00 -25.13 3.70
N THR A 59 27.27 -24.95 4.08
CA THR A 59 28.31 -25.99 3.98
C THR A 59 29.19 -25.93 5.23
N ASP A 60 29.67 -27.08 5.63
CA ASP A 60 30.59 -27.17 6.74
C ASP A 60 31.81 -28.03 6.38
N ASN A 61 32.91 -27.96 7.20
CA ASN A 61 34.14 -28.71 6.98
C ASN A 61 34.11 -30.14 7.52
N CYS A 62 33.25 -30.42 8.50
CA CYS A 62 33.10 -31.72 9.16
C CYS A 62 31.71 -32.32 8.99
N ASP A 63 30.67 -31.47 8.80
CA ASP A 63 29.30 -31.89 8.64
C ASP A 63 28.88 -31.88 7.18
N VAL A 64 28.24 -32.95 6.73
CA VAL A 64 27.76 -33.13 5.36
C VAL A 64 26.31 -32.63 5.19
N GLU A 65 25.52 -32.67 6.27
CA GLU A 65 24.10 -32.30 6.32
C GLU A 65 23.86 -31.26 7.41
N VAL A 66 24.08 -29.99 7.07
CA VAL A 66 23.87 -28.87 8.00
C VAL A 66 22.38 -28.56 8.14
N ASP A 67 21.90 -28.45 9.37
CA ASP A 67 20.53 -28.08 9.67
C ASP A 67 20.30 -26.58 9.42
N ILE A 68 19.34 -26.23 8.54
CA ILE A 68 18.97 -24.84 8.24
C ILE A 68 17.55 -24.57 8.71
N THR A 69 17.40 -23.54 9.53
CA THR A 69 16.11 -23.07 10.03
C THR A 69 15.94 -21.58 9.71
N SER A 70 14.66 -21.11 9.68
CA SER A 70 14.38 -19.69 9.55
C SER A 70 13.32 -19.24 10.55
N SER A 71 13.41 -17.98 10.96
CA SER A 71 12.41 -17.32 11.79
C SER A 71 12.20 -15.89 11.30
N ASP A 72 10.93 -15.44 11.27
CA ASP A 72 10.54 -14.13 10.83
C ASP A 72 10.31 -13.20 12.04
N SER A 73 10.72 -11.94 11.94
CA SER A 73 10.36 -10.89 12.88
C SER A 73 8.88 -10.53 12.75
N GLU A 74 8.37 -9.70 13.67
CA GLU A 74 7.12 -8.98 13.44
C GLU A 74 7.27 -8.06 12.21
N TRP A 75 6.14 -7.76 11.57
CA TRP A 75 6.08 -6.80 10.48
C TRP A 75 6.32 -5.37 10.99
N THR A 76 7.05 -4.59 10.23
CA THR A 76 7.17 -3.14 10.41
C THR A 76 6.49 -2.48 9.22
N TYR A 77 5.51 -1.63 9.50
CA TYR A 77 4.73 -0.94 8.48
C TYR A 77 5.33 0.43 8.18
N THR A 78 5.21 0.85 6.92
CA THR A 78 5.51 2.20 6.45
C THR A 78 4.34 2.66 5.61
N CYS A 79 4.01 3.95 5.62
CA CYS A 79 2.80 4.49 5.02
C CYS A 79 1.53 3.81 5.56
N ASP A 80 1.45 3.70 6.89
CA ASP A 80 0.33 3.12 7.64
C ASP A 80 -0.60 4.20 8.23
N GLY A 81 -0.52 5.43 7.74
CA GLY A 81 -1.33 6.55 8.21
C GLY A 81 -1.18 6.88 9.69
N ASP A 82 -2.19 7.54 10.24
CA ASP A 82 -2.22 7.98 11.64
C ASP A 82 -2.95 6.98 12.57
N ASP A 83 -3.59 5.95 12.04
CA ASP A 83 -4.61 5.18 12.76
C ASP A 83 -4.13 3.84 13.34
N ASN A 84 -2.83 3.57 13.32
CA ASN A 84 -2.26 2.33 13.83
C ASN A 84 -2.73 1.10 13.02
N ASP A 85 -2.93 1.30 11.74
CA ASP A 85 -3.28 0.26 10.79
C ASP A 85 -2.10 -0.69 10.54
N THR A 86 -2.44 -1.91 10.19
CA THR A 86 -1.48 -2.93 9.78
C THR A 86 -1.50 -3.12 8.25
N GLU A 87 -1.71 -2.00 7.54
CA GLU A 87 -1.93 -1.92 6.11
C GLU A 87 -0.76 -1.18 5.42
N GLY A 88 -0.76 -1.14 4.10
CA GLY A 88 0.28 -0.48 3.32
C GLY A 88 1.57 -1.28 3.14
N THR A 89 2.65 -0.57 2.82
CA THR A 89 3.97 -1.18 2.63
C THR A 89 4.55 -1.66 3.95
N ARG A 90 5.03 -2.90 3.98
CA ARG A 90 5.56 -3.52 5.18
C ARG A 90 6.83 -4.31 4.94
N THR A 91 7.67 -4.41 5.96
CA THR A 91 8.93 -5.18 5.93
C THR A 91 9.03 -6.09 7.12
N LEU A 92 9.68 -7.24 6.92
CA LEU A 92 10.14 -8.12 8.00
C LEU A 92 11.58 -8.54 7.75
N THR A 93 12.24 -8.96 8.83
CA THR A 93 13.55 -9.60 8.76
C THR A 93 13.37 -11.09 8.98
N ARG A 94 13.79 -11.89 8.01
CA ARG A 94 13.92 -13.34 8.12
C ARG A 94 15.34 -13.70 8.53
N THR A 95 15.51 -14.21 9.75
CA THR A 95 16.79 -14.70 10.23
C THR A 95 16.92 -16.17 9.88
N TRP A 96 17.94 -16.49 9.08
CA TRP A 96 18.34 -17.85 8.74
C TRP A 96 19.45 -18.30 9.68
N THR A 97 19.35 -19.52 10.19
CA THR A 97 20.37 -20.11 11.05
C THR A 97 20.76 -21.48 10.54
N ALA A 98 22.05 -21.67 10.33
CA ALA A 98 22.67 -22.95 9.99
C ALA A 98 23.39 -23.50 11.22
N THR A 99 23.14 -24.76 11.58
CA THR A 99 23.73 -25.43 12.76
C THR A 99 24.28 -26.78 12.33
N ASP A 100 25.52 -27.07 12.75
CA ASP A 100 26.14 -28.40 12.55
C ASP A 100 25.79 -29.40 13.67
N ASP A 101 26.21 -30.66 13.52
CA ASP A 101 26.00 -31.73 14.51
C ASP A 101 26.76 -31.52 15.83
N CYS A 102 27.65 -30.54 15.91
CA CYS A 102 28.41 -30.15 17.09
C CYS A 102 27.89 -28.89 17.79
N ASP A 103 26.69 -28.40 17.39
CA ASP A 103 26.03 -27.18 17.89
C ASP A 103 26.77 -25.87 17.57
N ASN A 104 27.70 -25.85 16.60
CA ASN A 104 28.22 -24.59 16.12
C ASN A 104 27.21 -23.99 15.12
N ALA A 105 26.94 -22.67 15.21
CA ALA A 105 25.89 -22.05 14.42
C ALA A 105 26.34 -20.71 13.79
N THR A 106 25.77 -20.42 12.62
CA THR A 106 25.89 -19.14 11.92
C THR A 106 24.49 -18.63 11.59
N SER A 107 24.23 -17.34 11.85
CA SER A 107 22.95 -16.70 11.49
C SER A 107 23.19 -15.50 10.60
N LEU A 108 22.35 -15.32 9.57
CA LEU A 108 22.32 -14.20 8.65
C LEU A 108 20.87 -13.80 8.36
N ASP A 109 20.68 -12.52 8.04
CA ASP A 109 19.37 -11.94 7.81
C ASP A 109 19.10 -11.74 6.31
N GLN A 110 17.81 -11.85 5.96
CA GLN A 110 17.23 -11.49 4.68
C GLN A 110 16.08 -10.50 4.94
N THR A 111 16.05 -9.38 4.21
CA THR A 111 14.93 -8.44 4.26
C THR A 111 13.84 -8.87 3.28
N ILE A 112 12.59 -8.91 3.74
CA ILE A 112 11.42 -9.18 2.92
C ILE A 112 10.51 -7.95 2.98
N THR A 113 10.18 -7.40 1.81
CA THR A 113 9.33 -6.21 1.67
C THR A 113 8.10 -6.55 0.82
N VAL A 114 6.94 -6.22 1.33
CA VAL A 114 5.69 -6.19 0.57
C VAL A 114 5.33 -4.74 0.34
N THR A 115 5.27 -4.32 -0.93
CA THR A 115 4.97 -2.93 -1.29
C THR A 115 3.50 -2.79 -1.67
N ASP A 116 2.90 -1.70 -1.22
CA ASP A 116 1.67 -1.20 -1.81
C ASP A 116 2.00 -0.13 -2.87
N ASP A 117 1.70 -0.43 -4.11
CA ASP A 117 1.84 0.44 -5.28
C ASP A 117 0.54 0.51 -6.11
N THR A 118 -0.57 0.12 -5.50
CA THR A 118 -1.90 0.15 -6.10
C THR A 118 -2.58 1.47 -5.73
N ALA A 119 -3.06 2.20 -6.72
CA ALA A 119 -3.81 3.43 -6.45
C ALA A 119 -5.25 3.12 -6.05
N PRO A 120 -5.85 3.90 -5.13
CA PRO A 120 -7.24 3.75 -4.74
C PRO A 120 -8.21 3.83 -5.92
N MET A 121 -9.28 3.07 -5.87
CA MET A 121 -10.42 3.24 -6.77
C MET A 121 -11.38 4.24 -6.15
N GLY A 122 -11.65 5.34 -6.87
CA GLY A 122 -12.58 6.37 -6.45
C GLY A 122 -13.63 6.69 -7.50
N ALA A 123 -14.82 7.07 -7.05
CA ALA A 123 -15.90 7.56 -7.90
C ALA A 123 -16.62 8.72 -7.22
N ALA A 124 -17.05 9.72 -8.01
CA ALA A 124 -17.87 10.83 -7.53
C ALA A 124 -19.16 10.88 -8.35
N SER A 125 -20.28 11.18 -7.69
CA SER A 125 -21.58 11.26 -8.34
C SER A 125 -21.91 12.70 -8.74
N ASP A 126 -22.49 12.89 -9.92
CA ASP A 126 -23.03 14.19 -10.36
C ASP A 126 -24.15 14.65 -9.43
N ASP A 127 -24.29 15.98 -9.29
CA ASP A 127 -25.34 16.59 -8.49
C ASP A 127 -25.88 17.86 -9.15
N SER A 128 -26.94 18.42 -8.58
CA SER A 128 -27.53 19.67 -9.03
C SER A 128 -27.98 20.54 -7.87
N VAL A 129 -27.77 21.84 -7.96
CA VAL A 129 -28.07 22.82 -6.92
C VAL A 129 -28.61 24.10 -7.51
N SER A 130 -29.45 24.83 -6.76
CA SER A 130 -29.92 26.16 -7.19
C SER A 130 -28.80 27.19 -7.13
N CYS A 131 -28.88 28.26 -7.96
CA CYS A 131 -27.90 29.34 -7.94
C CYS A 131 -27.81 30.01 -6.56
N GLU A 132 -28.91 30.06 -5.82
CA GLU A 132 -28.97 30.69 -4.50
C GLU A 132 -28.26 29.88 -3.42
N ASP A 133 -28.20 28.56 -3.61
CA ASP A 133 -27.63 27.62 -2.63
C ASP A 133 -26.22 27.16 -3.02
N TYR A 134 -25.74 27.52 -4.23
CA TYR A 134 -24.43 27.10 -4.68
C TYR A 134 -23.31 27.82 -3.93
N ASP A 135 -22.42 27.05 -3.33
CA ASP A 135 -21.18 27.49 -2.72
C ASP A 135 -20.01 26.66 -3.30
N ALA A 136 -19.04 27.35 -3.92
CA ALA A 136 -17.89 26.70 -4.55
C ALA A 136 -17.00 25.91 -3.58
N SER A 137 -17.11 26.15 -2.28
CA SER A 137 -16.39 25.43 -1.23
C SER A 137 -17.16 24.26 -0.62
N THR A 138 -18.43 24.11 -0.98
CA THR A 138 -19.28 23.02 -0.46
C THR A 138 -19.15 21.80 -1.36
N GLU A 139 -19.05 20.62 -0.74
CA GLU A 139 -19.14 19.35 -1.42
C GLU A 139 -20.59 19.05 -1.80
N TYR A 140 -20.81 18.61 -3.03
CA TYR A 140 -22.12 18.24 -3.57
C TYR A 140 -22.08 16.76 -4.01
N GLY A 141 -23.23 16.08 -3.90
CA GLY A 141 -23.34 14.67 -4.24
C GLY A 141 -22.67 13.77 -3.21
N SER A 142 -22.12 12.68 -3.69
CA SER A 142 -21.41 11.71 -2.87
C SER A 142 -20.18 11.19 -3.63
N HIS A 143 -19.19 10.77 -2.88
CA HIS A 143 -18.07 9.99 -3.40
C HIS A 143 -18.03 8.61 -2.76
N SER A 144 -17.27 7.72 -3.34
CA SER A 144 -16.95 6.42 -2.80
C SER A 144 -15.52 6.09 -3.17
N GLU A 145 -14.82 5.48 -2.24
CA GLU A 145 -13.42 5.10 -2.38
C GLU A 145 -13.21 3.69 -1.84
N SER A 146 -12.19 3.04 -2.34
CA SER A 146 -11.69 1.77 -1.82
C SER A 146 -10.28 1.52 -2.32
N ASP A 147 -9.47 0.92 -1.48
CA ASP A 147 -8.14 0.48 -1.82
C ASP A 147 -7.91 -0.97 -1.37
N ASN A 148 -6.84 -1.61 -1.84
CA ASN A 148 -6.51 -2.99 -1.46
C ASN A 148 -5.73 -3.08 -0.15
N CYS A 149 -4.98 -2.02 0.19
CA CYS A 149 -4.10 -1.95 1.36
C CYS A 149 -4.34 -0.72 2.25
N ASP A 150 -5.35 0.10 1.96
CA ASP A 150 -5.68 1.28 2.75
C ASP A 150 -7.18 1.34 3.00
N SER A 151 -7.57 1.43 4.27
CA SER A 151 -8.97 1.55 4.70
C SER A 151 -9.44 3.00 4.88
N ASP A 152 -8.51 3.98 4.88
CA ASP A 152 -8.79 5.42 5.11
C ASP A 152 -8.22 6.31 4.00
N VAL A 153 -8.71 6.12 2.77
CA VAL A 153 -8.27 6.86 1.59
C VAL A 153 -8.56 8.36 1.74
N ALA A 154 -7.53 9.18 1.63
CA ALA A 154 -7.67 10.63 1.67
C ALA A 154 -8.33 11.16 0.39
N VAL A 155 -9.43 11.94 0.55
CA VAL A 155 -10.19 12.51 -0.57
C VAL A 155 -10.06 14.03 -0.58
N THR A 156 -9.68 14.56 -1.73
CA THR A 156 -9.65 16.01 -1.98
C THR A 156 -10.31 16.32 -3.32
N TRP A 157 -10.79 17.55 -3.51
CA TRP A 157 -11.35 17.96 -4.78
C TRP A 157 -11.05 19.42 -5.12
N VAL A 158 -11.07 19.74 -6.42
CA VAL A 158 -10.91 21.09 -6.95
C VAL A 158 -11.90 21.36 -8.07
N ASN A 159 -12.34 22.62 -8.21
CA ASN A 159 -13.09 23.04 -9.39
C ASN A 159 -12.11 23.23 -10.54
N VAL A 160 -12.35 22.54 -11.65
CA VAL A 160 -11.44 22.53 -12.81
C VAL A 160 -11.92 23.47 -13.91
N GLU A 161 -13.24 23.51 -14.13
CA GLU A 161 -13.84 24.28 -15.23
C GLU A 161 -15.31 24.59 -14.96
N ASP A 162 -15.75 25.80 -15.35
CA ASP A 162 -17.14 26.23 -15.32
C ASP A 162 -17.67 26.31 -16.76
N PHE A 163 -18.79 25.66 -17.03
CA PHE A 163 -19.47 25.69 -18.34
C PHE A 163 -20.75 26.47 -18.27
N ASN A 164 -20.88 27.56 -19.05
CA ASN A 164 -22.17 28.22 -19.26
C ASN A 164 -23.03 27.41 -20.22
N ILE A 165 -24.25 27.10 -19.81
CA ILE A 165 -25.28 26.56 -20.70
C ILE A 165 -25.99 27.71 -21.36
N GLU A 166 -25.63 28.01 -22.62
CA GLU A 166 -26.12 29.19 -23.37
C GLU A 166 -27.67 29.29 -23.34
N GLY A 167 -28.16 30.45 -22.98
CA GLY A 167 -29.60 30.80 -23.06
C GLY A 167 -30.47 30.29 -21.92
N THR A 168 -29.92 29.68 -20.88
CA THR A 168 -30.70 29.10 -19.75
C THR A 168 -30.50 29.81 -18.43
N GLY A 169 -29.47 30.67 -18.30
CA GLY A 169 -29.05 31.23 -17.00
C GLY A 169 -28.41 30.17 -16.06
N CYS A 170 -28.21 28.97 -16.55
CA CYS A 170 -27.61 27.86 -15.81
C CYS A 170 -26.15 27.66 -16.24
N TYR A 171 -25.36 27.07 -15.36
CA TYR A 171 -23.98 26.65 -15.67
C TYR A 171 -23.70 25.32 -14.99
N SER A 172 -22.64 24.68 -15.42
CA SER A 172 -22.13 23.47 -14.78
C SER A 172 -20.69 23.67 -14.35
N VAL A 173 -20.36 23.16 -13.20
CA VAL A 173 -19.01 23.16 -12.66
C VAL A 173 -18.48 21.74 -12.74
N ARG A 174 -17.34 21.57 -13.41
CA ARG A 174 -16.61 20.32 -13.38
C ARG A 174 -15.64 20.34 -12.23
N ARG A 175 -15.68 19.29 -11.40
CA ARG A 175 -14.78 19.05 -10.29
C ARG A 175 -13.94 17.84 -10.58
N GLU A 176 -12.70 17.87 -10.15
CA GLU A 176 -11.82 16.72 -10.11
C GLU A 176 -11.60 16.33 -8.65
N TYR A 177 -11.96 15.11 -8.31
CA TYR A 177 -11.65 14.47 -7.05
C TYR A 177 -10.35 13.72 -7.19
N THR A 178 -9.50 13.79 -6.16
CA THR A 178 -8.27 13.02 -6.03
C THR A 178 -8.40 12.13 -4.80
N PHE A 179 -8.19 10.86 -4.99
CA PHE A 179 -8.18 9.82 -3.96
C PHE A 179 -6.73 9.39 -3.77
N THR A 180 -6.22 9.47 -2.56
CA THR A 180 -4.81 9.18 -2.26
C THR A 180 -4.74 8.26 -1.06
N ASP A 181 -4.01 7.14 -1.19
CA ASP A 181 -3.69 6.25 -0.09
C ASP A 181 -2.53 6.78 0.75
N ASP A 182 -2.25 6.14 1.86
CA ASP A 182 -1.17 6.52 2.78
C ASP A 182 0.23 6.27 2.20
N CYS A 183 0.35 5.39 1.20
CA CYS A 183 1.59 5.15 0.46
C CYS A 183 1.85 6.22 -0.64
N GLY A 184 0.87 7.10 -0.90
CA GLY A 184 0.95 8.19 -1.86
C GLY A 184 0.55 7.80 -3.29
N ASN A 185 0.00 6.60 -3.50
CA ASN A 185 -0.60 6.25 -4.78
C ASN A 185 -1.93 7.00 -4.92
N SER A 186 -2.28 7.43 -6.12
CA SER A 186 -3.49 8.24 -6.29
C SER A 186 -4.22 7.97 -7.60
N SER A 187 -5.53 8.18 -7.56
CA SER A 187 -6.40 8.18 -8.73
C SER A 187 -7.31 9.42 -8.73
N THR A 188 -7.96 9.68 -9.85
CA THR A 188 -8.89 10.81 -9.97
C THR A 188 -10.22 10.37 -10.54
N ALA A 189 -11.31 11.10 -10.14
CA ALA A 189 -12.63 11.00 -10.75
C ALA A 189 -13.22 12.38 -10.99
N GLU A 190 -14.03 12.49 -12.03
CA GLU A 190 -14.72 13.75 -12.36
C GLU A 190 -16.15 13.72 -11.81
N GLN A 191 -16.62 14.90 -11.38
CA GLN A 191 -18.00 15.19 -11.02
C GLN A 191 -18.48 16.40 -11.81
N VAL A 192 -19.73 16.39 -12.24
CA VAL A 192 -20.42 17.56 -12.79
C VAL A 192 -21.49 18.03 -11.81
N VAL A 193 -21.36 19.27 -11.32
CA VAL A 193 -22.39 19.94 -10.53
C VAL A 193 -23.14 20.88 -11.44
N THR A 194 -24.43 20.61 -11.68
CA THR A 194 -25.30 21.47 -12.47
C THR A 194 -25.93 22.54 -11.59
N VAL A 195 -25.61 23.80 -11.86
CA VAL A 195 -26.17 24.95 -11.14
C VAL A 195 -27.32 25.54 -11.96
N PHE A 196 -28.53 25.56 -11.41
CA PHE A 196 -29.73 25.99 -12.12
C PHE A 196 -30.44 27.14 -11.40
N ASP A 197 -31.05 28.03 -12.20
CA ASP A 197 -31.92 29.09 -11.68
C ASP A 197 -33.36 28.59 -11.59
N ASN A 198 -33.96 28.64 -10.40
CA ASN A 198 -35.35 28.28 -10.12
C ASN A 198 -36.19 29.47 -9.64
N VAL A 199 -35.61 30.69 -9.69
CA VAL A 199 -36.29 31.89 -9.23
C VAL A 199 -36.88 32.64 -10.42
N ALA A 200 -38.19 32.79 -10.44
CA ALA A 200 -38.87 33.57 -11.46
C ALA A 200 -38.50 35.07 -11.31
N PRO A 201 -38.32 35.79 -12.43
CA PRO A 201 -38.05 37.22 -12.37
C PRO A 201 -39.25 37.97 -11.73
N VAL A 202 -38.94 38.91 -10.85
CA VAL A 202 -39.95 39.75 -10.21
C VAL A 202 -40.21 40.97 -11.11
N LEU A 203 -41.45 41.11 -11.59
CA LEU A 203 -41.87 42.33 -12.24
C LEU A 203 -42.15 43.39 -11.19
N THR A 204 -41.31 44.40 -11.13
CA THR A 204 -41.55 45.59 -10.31
C THR A 204 -42.35 46.61 -11.11
N ASN A 205 -43.59 46.83 -10.72
CA ASN A 205 -44.53 47.78 -11.34
C ASN A 205 -44.26 49.21 -10.90
N ASP A 206 -43.09 49.74 -11.13
CA ASP A 206 -42.79 51.17 -10.78
C ASP A 206 -42.70 52.12 -11.99
N LEU A 207 -43.31 51.75 -13.11
CA LEU A 207 -43.43 52.63 -14.26
C LEU A 207 -44.89 52.72 -14.68
N GLU A 208 -45.64 53.67 -14.07
CA GLU A 208 -46.74 54.27 -14.77
C GLU A 208 -46.17 55.07 -15.97
N VAL A 209 -46.03 54.39 -17.10
CA VAL A 209 -45.81 55.08 -18.36
C VAL A 209 -47.16 55.60 -18.85
N LEU A 210 -47.46 56.86 -18.56
CA LEU A 210 -48.56 57.58 -19.20
C LEU A 210 -48.23 57.78 -20.66
N ILE A 211 -48.63 56.83 -21.52
CA ILE A 211 -48.53 56.95 -22.98
C ILE A 211 -49.78 57.65 -23.48
N SER A 212 -49.64 58.85 -24.06
CA SER A 212 -50.70 59.47 -24.80
C SER A 212 -51.01 58.66 -26.05
N CYS A 213 -52.29 58.37 -26.30
CA CYS A 213 -52.75 57.71 -27.53
C CYS A 213 -52.33 58.44 -28.82
N ASP A 214 -51.98 59.70 -28.68
CA ASP A 214 -51.50 60.53 -29.82
C ASP A 214 -50.05 60.28 -30.15
N GLU A 215 -49.22 59.81 -29.21
CA GLU A 215 -47.79 59.48 -29.39
C GLU A 215 -47.56 58.05 -29.88
N TYR A 216 -48.44 57.11 -29.53
CA TYR A 216 -48.30 55.70 -29.90
C TYR A 216 -49.63 55.09 -30.37
N PRO A 217 -50.11 55.47 -31.60
CA PRO A 217 -51.43 55.05 -32.09
C PRO A 217 -51.55 53.50 -32.33
N ASN A 218 -50.45 52.78 -32.23
CA ASN A 218 -50.41 51.32 -32.43
C ASN A 218 -49.89 50.56 -31.18
N ALA A 219 -49.93 51.16 -29.99
CA ALA A 219 -49.56 50.40 -28.77
C ALA A 219 -50.57 49.28 -28.53
N ILE A 220 -50.14 48.05 -28.67
CA ILE A 220 -50.94 46.87 -28.27
C ILE A 220 -50.74 46.70 -26.76
N ILE A 221 -51.76 46.94 -25.97
CA ILE A 221 -51.78 46.68 -24.54
C ILE A 221 -52.25 45.22 -24.37
N TYR A 222 -51.40 44.37 -23.88
CA TYR A 222 -51.74 43.00 -23.46
C TYR A 222 -52.07 42.96 -21.96
#